data_530a2b8b178387ec27a8564680bac1ac
#
_entry.id   530a2b8b178387ec27a8564680bac1ac
#
_cell.length_a   1.000
_cell.length_b   1.000
_cell.length_c   1.000
_cell.angle_alpha   90.00
_cell.angle_beta   90.00
_cell.angle_gamma   90.00
#
_symmetry.space_group_name_H-M   'P 1'
#
loop_
_entity.id
_entity.type
_entity.pdbx_description
1 polymer ?
#
loop_
_entity_poly.entity_id
_entity_poly.type
_entity_poly.pdbx_seq_one_letter_code
_entity_poly.pdbx_strand_id
1 'polypeptide(L)'
;MKRIILFSLINVLCSGAILHSVQPAYSQSSAYFRGLRNEMVTRYIQGEGIKNPKVLSSMRQVPRHEFVDFNLKNQAYQDLALPIGYKQTISPPFIVAYMTETIDPQPEDKVLEIGTGSGFQAAVLSDLVKDVYTIEIVEGLGKKAATRLKRLKYRNVHTRIGDGYLGWPEEAPFDKIIVTCSPEKVPQPLIDQLKEGGMLLIPLGERYQQVFHLFQKEGGKLKQKRLISTLFVPMTGRSEEKREIKPDPLKPEIRNGGFELDANADKKADNWHYQRNVTIVNRGAPEGVSYLEFENHSPGGMSQILQGMAIDGSKVRSLKMSLQVSYLNTGQGAMPYQKPGIIVHFYDRIRRNIGQAYLGPWIGSRDWHNETKIISIPPQTREAVFQVGLNGGTGILKTDNLKIEKRR
;
A
#
# COMPACT_ATOMS: atom_id res chain seq x y z
N MET A 1 18.01 72.50 60.40
CA MET A 1 18.04 72.93 59.01
C MET A 1 18.67 71.82 58.15
N LYS A 2 17.89 70.91 57.62
CA LYS A 2 18.33 70.00 56.56
C LYS A 2 17.11 69.74 55.67
N ARG A 3 17.20 70.18 54.41
CA ARG A 3 16.19 69.95 53.40
C ARG A 3 16.28 68.44 52.92
N ILE A 4 15.17 67.72 53.00
CA ILE A 4 15.00 66.39 52.44
C ILE A 4 14.35 66.59 51.06
N ILE A 5 15.05 66.15 50.01
CA ILE A 5 14.57 66.11 48.62
C ILE A 5 13.89 64.78 48.46
N LEU A 6 12.60 64.77 48.16
CA LEU A 6 11.80 63.60 47.87
C LEU A 6 11.95 63.26 46.36
N PHE A 7 12.61 62.10 46.06
CA PHE A 7 12.62 61.56 44.69
C PHE A 7 11.40 60.65 44.50
N SER A 8 10.53 61.07 43.66
CA SER A 8 9.38 60.28 43.20
C SER A 8 9.87 59.24 42.20
N LEU A 9 9.79 57.96 42.56
CA LEU A 9 10.00 56.83 41.62
C LEU A 9 8.70 56.56 40.87
N ILE A 10 8.70 56.85 39.58
CA ILE A 10 7.67 56.40 38.65
C ILE A 10 7.95 54.95 38.26
N ASN A 11 7.14 54.02 38.79
CA ASN A 11 7.13 52.64 38.31
C ASN A 11 6.42 52.56 36.98
N VAL A 12 7.20 52.40 35.91
CA VAL A 12 6.68 52.02 34.59
C VAL A 12 6.50 50.49 34.57
N LEU A 13 5.28 50.05 34.72
CA LEU A 13 4.86 48.65 34.48
C LEU A 13 4.94 48.41 32.99
N CYS A 14 6.05 47.82 32.52
CA CYS A 14 6.11 47.18 31.23
C CYS A 14 5.26 45.90 31.24
N SER A 15 4.01 46.00 30.83
CA SER A 15 3.18 44.86 30.47
C SER A 15 3.76 44.20 29.23
N GLY A 16 4.65 43.23 29.42
CA GLY A 16 5.12 42.34 28.35
C GLY A 16 3.95 41.52 27.84
N ALA A 17 3.27 41.97 26.80
CA ALA A 17 2.39 41.14 26.03
C ALA A 17 3.26 40.04 25.38
N ILE A 18 3.17 38.80 25.94
CA ILE A 18 3.68 37.60 25.27
C ILE A 18 2.81 37.43 24.02
N LEU A 19 3.26 37.99 22.91
CA LEU A 19 2.75 37.61 21.61
C LEU A 19 3.11 36.13 21.39
N HIS A 20 2.16 35.26 21.75
CA HIS A 20 2.17 33.93 21.20
C HIS A 20 2.04 34.13 19.69
N SER A 21 3.14 34.00 18.99
CA SER A 21 3.12 33.83 17.55
C SER A 21 2.36 32.54 17.25
N VAL A 22 1.07 32.65 17.06
CA VAL A 22 0.27 31.64 16.36
C VAL A 22 0.92 31.58 14.98
N GLN A 23 1.82 30.60 14.80
CA GLN A 23 2.28 30.31 13.44
C GLN A 23 1.02 30.03 12.62
N PRO A 24 0.77 30.78 11.53
CA PRO A 24 -0.35 30.48 10.68
C PRO A 24 -0.18 29.02 10.25
N ALA A 25 -1.23 28.21 10.45
CA ALA A 25 -1.29 26.89 9.86
C ALA A 25 -0.98 27.08 8.39
N TYR A 26 0.23 26.68 7.97
CA TYR A 26 0.66 26.80 6.59
C TYR A 26 -0.36 26.05 5.74
N SER A 27 -1.21 26.79 5.06
CA SER A 27 -1.90 26.31 3.88
C SER A 27 -0.78 25.88 2.93
N GLN A 28 -0.50 24.57 2.91
CA GLN A 28 0.61 24.03 2.14
C GLN A 28 0.36 24.43 0.69
N SER A 29 1.26 25.22 0.12
CA SER A 29 1.08 25.81 -1.19
C SER A 29 0.99 24.74 -2.28
N SER A 30 0.34 25.04 -3.39
CA SER A 30 0.28 24.15 -4.56
C SER A 30 1.68 23.76 -5.05
N ALA A 31 2.68 24.63 -4.85
CA ALA A 31 4.08 24.38 -5.17
C ALA A 31 4.71 23.31 -4.26
N TYR A 32 4.41 23.32 -2.97
CA TYR A 32 4.88 22.31 -2.01
C TYR A 32 4.40 20.90 -2.41
N PHE A 33 3.10 20.72 -2.63
CA PHE A 33 2.56 19.43 -3.05
C PHE A 33 3.05 19.00 -4.44
N ARG A 34 3.34 19.94 -5.34
CA ARG A 34 3.95 19.63 -6.64
C ARG A 34 5.35 19.08 -6.48
N GLY A 35 6.15 19.64 -5.59
CA GLY A 35 7.49 19.12 -5.24
C GLY A 35 7.42 17.67 -4.74
N LEU A 36 6.58 17.41 -3.72
CA LEU A 36 6.39 16.07 -3.18
C LEU A 36 5.89 15.06 -4.23
N ARG A 37 4.99 15.49 -5.12
CA ARG A 37 4.46 14.64 -6.19
C ARG A 37 5.53 14.27 -7.21
N ASN A 38 6.37 15.22 -7.59
CA ASN A 38 7.50 14.96 -8.50
C ASN A 38 8.51 14.00 -7.88
N GLU A 39 8.85 14.20 -6.60
CA GLU A 39 9.71 13.29 -5.84
C GLU A 39 9.12 11.88 -5.78
N MET A 40 7.83 11.75 -5.45
CA MET A 40 7.10 10.48 -5.45
C MET A 40 7.27 9.75 -6.78
N VAL A 41 7.02 10.45 -7.90
CA VAL A 41 7.12 9.82 -9.22
C VAL A 41 8.55 9.42 -9.55
N THR A 42 9.52 10.26 -9.26
CA THR A 42 10.92 9.96 -9.56
C THR A 42 11.45 8.82 -8.69
N ARG A 43 11.17 8.87 -7.38
CA ARG A 43 11.75 7.92 -6.41
C ARG A 43 11.01 6.60 -6.35
N TYR A 44 9.67 6.64 -6.22
CA TYR A 44 8.89 5.44 -5.90
C TYR A 44 8.19 4.81 -7.10
N ILE A 45 8.16 5.48 -8.25
CA ILE A 45 7.50 4.99 -9.45
C ILE A 45 8.51 4.72 -10.54
N GLN A 46 9.21 5.73 -11.01
CA GLN A 46 10.22 5.60 -12.07
C GLN A 46 11.44 4.82 -11.58
N GLY A 47 11.90 5.07 -10.34
CA GLY A 47 13.00 4.33 -9.72
C GLY A 47 12.70 2.85 -9.50
N GLU A 48 11.43 2.47 -9.38
CA GLU A 48 10.96 1.08 -9.23
C GLU A 48 10.58 0.42 -10.57
N GLY A 49 10.92 1.05 -11.72
CA GLY A 49 10.88 0.42 -13.03
C GLY A 49 9.70 0.77 -13.91
N ILE A 50 8.78 1.65 -13.51
CA ILE A 50 7.75 2.19 -14.41
C ILE A 50 8.40 3.12 -15.42
N LYS A 51 8.16 2.86 -16.72
CA LYS A 51 8.86 3.52 -17.82
C LYS A 51 7.94 4.30 -18.77
N ASN A 52 6.64 3.99 -18.80
CA ASN A 52 5.71 4.64 -19.72
C ASN A 52 5.61 6.14 -19.42
N PRO A 53 6.04 7.03 -20.34
CA PRO A 53 6.11 8.47 -20.10
C PRO A 53 4.72 9.09 -19.88
N LYS A 54 3.66 8.55 -20.51
CA LYS A 54 2.29 9.02 -20.32
C LYS A 54 1.79 8.71 -18.90
N VAL A 55 2.05 7.49 -18.41
CA VAL A 55 1.72 7.08 -17.03
C VAL A 55 2.48 7.95 -16.03
N LEU A 56 3.79 8.13 -16.20
CA LEU A 56 4.61 9.00 -15.35
C LEU A 56 4.10 10.45 -15.38
N SER A 57 3.65 10.95 -16.54
CA SER A 57 3.08 12.29 -16.68
C SER A 57 1.77 12.42 -15.91
N SER A 58 0.82 11.50 -16.09
CA SER A 58 -0.45 11.51 -15.36
C SER A 58 -0.21 11.44 -13.85
N MET A 59 0.68 10.57 -13.37
CA MET A 59 1.04 10.50 -11.95
C MET A 59 1.65 11.79 -11.41
N ARG A 60 2.33 12.61 -12.27
CA ARG A 60 2.82 13.96 -11.92
C ARG A 60 1.73 15.04 -11.94
N GLN A 61 0.64 14.83 -12.65
CA GLN A 61 -0.44 15.83 -12.78
C GLN A 61 -1.50 15.64 -11.71
N VAL A 62 -1.95 14.40 -11.47
CA VAL A 62 -3.05 14.11 -10.56
C VAL A 62 -2.69 14.42 -9.10
N PRO A 63 -3.42 15.32 -8.42
CA PRO A 63 -3.09 15.78 -7.07
C PRO A 63 -3.55 14.77 -6.01
N ARG A 64 -2.77 13.71 -5.76
CA ARG A 64 -3.13 12.61 -4.86
C ARG A 64 -3.57 13.07 -3.47
N HIS A 65 -3.02 14.18 -2.94
CA HIS A 65 -3.42 14.77 -1.64
C HIS A 65 -4.88 15.25 -1.61
N GLU A 66 -5.54 15.42 -2.77
CA GLU A 66 -6.96 15.73 -2.85
C GLU A 66 -7.85 14.48 -2.73
N PHE A 67 -7.26 13.27 -2.76
CA PHE A 67 -7.95 11.98 -2.71
C PHE A 67 -7.84 11.28 -1.34
N VAL A 68 -7.25 11.94 -0.36
CA VAL A 68 -7.14 11.48 1.04
C VAL A 68 -7.77 12.47 2.00
N ASP A 69 -7.97 12.06 3.25
CA ASP A 69 -8.44 12.96 4.29
C ASP A 69 -7.40 14.03 4.64
N PHE A 70 -7.85 15.16 5.16
CA PHE A 70 -7.02 16.34 5.41
C PHE A 70 -5.78 16.06 6.26
N ASN A 71 -5.92 15.27 7.32
CA ASN A 71 -4.84 14.88 8.23
C ASN A 71 -3.81 13.92 7.60
N LEU A 72 -4.11 13.35 6.44
CA LEU A 72 -3.22 12.43 5.71
C LEU A 72 -2.54 13.07 4.50
N LYS A 73 -2.83 14.34 4.20
CA LYS A 73 -2.29 15.03 3.00
C LYS A 73 -0.76 15.02 2.95
N ASN A 74 -0.08 15.13 4.09
CA ASN A 74 1.39 15.09 4.19
C ASN A 74 1.98 13.72 3.88
N GLN A 75 1.18 12.65 4.01
CA GLN A 75 1.57 11.27 3.71
C GLN A 75 1.17 10.85 2.29
N ALA A 76 0.36 11.66 1.60
CA ALA A 76 -0.25 11.31 0.32
C ALA A 76 0.77 10.94 -0.77
N TYR A 77 1.98 11.43 -0.66
CA TYR A 77 3.05 11.22 -1.64
C TYR A 77 4.13 10.21 -1.20
N GLN A 78 3.91 9.54 -0.07
CA GLN A 78 4.66 8.34 0.32
C GLN A 78 4.10 7.12 -0.39
N ASP A 79 4.94 6.11 -0.70
CA ASP A 79 4.47 4.88 -1.37
C ASP A 79 3.79 3.93 -0.37
N LEU A 80 2.67 4.37 0.17
CA LEU A 80 1.87 3.59 1.12
C LEU A 80 0.38 3.60 0.74
N ALA A 81 -0.32 2.54 1.20
CA ALA A 81 -1.77 2.54 1.28
C ALA A 81 -2.23 3.45 2.44
N LEU A 82 -3.20 4.32 2.19
CA LEU A 82 -3.76 5.20 3.23
C LEU A 82 -5.26 4.94 3.40
N PRO A 83 -5.79 5.04 4.63
CA PRO A 83 -7.22 4.84 4.87
C PRO A 83 -8.06 5.95 4.21
N ILE A 84 -9.18 5.55 3.62
CA ILE A 84 -10.17 6.47 3.02
C ILE A 84 -11.57 6.32 3.66
N GLY A 85 -11.63 5.62 4.80
CA GLY A 85 -12.86 5.28 5.49
C GLY A 85 -13.47 3.96 5.02
N TYR A 86 -14.53 3.51 5.67
CA TYR A 86 -15.29 2.31 5.35
C TYR A 86 -14.45 1.02 5.23
N LYS A 87 -13.33 0.91 5.95
CA LYS A 87 -12.34 -0.18 5.87
C LYS A 87 -11.62 -0.28 4.51
N GLN A 88 -11.69 0.78 3.70
CA GLN A 88 -11.04 0.86 2.40
C GLN A 88 -9.79 1.74 2.45
N THR A 89 -8.92 1.55 1.46
CA THR A 89 -7.67 2.31 1.34
C THR A 89 -7.49 2.82 -0.09
N ILE A 90 -6.82 3.96 -0.24
CA ILE A 90 -6.23 4.34 -1.51
C ILE A 90 -4.93 3.53 -1.68
N SER A 91 -4.76 2.88 -2.83
CA SER A 91 -3.58 2.06 -3.12
C SER A 91 -2.29 2.88 -3.11
N PRO A 92 -1.12 2.29 -2.80
CA PRO A 92 0.18 2.96 -2.94
C PRO A 92 0.38 3.53 -4.35
N PRO A 93 1.07 4.67 -4.49
CA PRO A 93 1.35 5.27 -5.80
C PRO A 93 1.97 4.33 -6.82
N PHE A 94 2.96 3.52 -6.41
CA PHE A 94 3.56 2.54 -7.30
C PHE A 94 2.55 1.54 -7.84
N ILE A 95 1.66 1.02 -7.00
CA ILE A 95 0.65 0.04 -7.42
C ILE A 95 -0.31 0.64 -8.46
N VAL A 96 -0.75 1.89 -8.26
CA VAL A 96 -1.58 2.61 -9.22
C VAL A 96 -0.86 2.75 -10.55
N ALA A 97 0.40 3.18 -10.55
CA ALA A 97 1.20 3.33 -11.75
C ALA A 97 1.48 1.98 -12.43
N TYR A 98 1.81 0.94 -11.65
CA TYR A 98 2.04 -0.42 -12.15
C TYR A 98 0.79 -0.99 -12.85
N MET A 99 -0.37 -0.87 -12.20
CA MET A 99 -1.63 -1.33 -12.79
C MET A 99 -1.94 -0.56 -14.07
N THR A 100 -1.74 0.76 -14.08
CA THR A 100 -1.99 1.60 -15.24
C THR A 100 -1.04 1.27 -16.40
N GLU A 101 0.27 1.11 -16.15
CA GLU A 101 1.22 0.72 -17.19
C GLU A 101 0.94 -0.67 -17.74
N THR A 102 0.56 -1.61 -16.85
CA THR A 102 0.33 -3.03 -17.21
C THR A 102 -0.84 -3.22 -18.17
N ILE A 103 -1.91 -2.43 -18.07
CA ILE A 103 -3.05 -2.54 -19.01
C ILE A 103 -2.82 -1.77 -20.32
N ASP A 104 -1.71 -1.05 -20.45
CA ASP A 104 -1.32 -0.30 -21.64
C ASP A 104 -2.46 0.56 -22.21
N PRO A 105 -2.93 1.60 -21.46
CA PRO A 105 -4.08 2.39 -21.88
C PRO A 105 -3.80 3.21 -23.14
N GLN A 106 -4.74 3.21 -24.09
CA GLN A 106 -4.66 3.96 -25.34
C GLN A 106 -5.67 5.13 -25.34
N PRO A 107 -5.41 6.24 -26.06
CA PRO A 107 -6.26 7.43 -26.02
C PRO A 107 -7.73 7.20 -26.38
N GLU A 108 -8.02 6.21 -27.23
CA GLU A 108 -9.39 5.90 -27.64
C GLU A 108 -10.05 4.82 -26.78
N ASP A 109 -9.36 4.30 -25.77
CA ASP A 109 -9.89 3.22 -24.93
C ASP A 109 -11.08 3.69 -24.07
N LYS A 110 -12.04 2.80 -23.95
CA LYS A 110 -13.13 2.80 -22.96
C LYS A 110 -12.74 1.85 -21.82
N VAL A 111 -12.50 2.40 -20.66
CA VAL A 111 -11.98 1.64 -19.50
C VAL A 111 -13.01 1.47 -18.41
N LEU A 112 -13.18 0.23 -17.89
CA LEU A 112 -13.97 -0.05 -16.70
C LEU A 112 -13.04 -0.25 -15.49
N GLU A 113 -13.24 0.52 -14.42
CA GLU A 113 -12.63 0.33 -13.12
C GLU A 113 -13.63 -0.28 -12.14
N ILE A 114 -13.23 -1.33 -11.43
CA ILE A 114 -13.99 -1.92 -10.33
C ILE A 114 -13.34 -1.56 -9.00
N GLY A 115 -14.04 -0.76 -8.18
CA GLY A 115 -13.54 -0.24 -6.91
C GLY A 115 -13.07 1.21 -7.02
N THR A 116 -14.00 2.16 -7.21
CA THR A 116 -13.69 3.60 -7.31
C THR A 116 -12.89 4.11 -6.10
N GLY A 117 -13.25 3.66 -4.89
CA GLY A 117 -12.61 4.06 -3.64
C GLY A 117 -12.57 5.58 -3.47
N SER A 118 -11.37 6.14 -3.51
CA SER A 118 -11.18 7.59 -3.47
C SER A 118 -11.42 8.30 -4.80
N GLY A 119 -11.39 7.58 -5.93
CA GLY A 119 -11.39 8.09 -7.31
C GLY A 119 -9.99 8.38 -7.88
N PHE A 120 -8.92 8.01 -7.17
CA PHE A 120 -7.55 8.35 -7.59
C PHE A 120 -7.11 7.56 -8.82
N GLN A 121 -7.38 6.24 -8.88
CA GLN A 121 -7.05 5.42 -10.05
C GLN A 121 -7.85 5.88 -11.29
N ALA A 122 -9.14 6.18 -11.12
CA ALA A 122 -9.97 6.75 -12.19
C ALA A 122 -9.40 8.08 -12.71
N ALA A 123 -8.95 8.95 -11.81
CA ALA A 123 -8.35 10.24 -12.17
C ALA A 123 -7.03 10.06 -12.95
N VAL A 124 -6.20 9.08 -12.58
CA VAL A 124 -4.96 8.75 -13.31
C VAL A 124 -5.26 8.22 -14.71
N LEU A 125 -6.26 7.34 -14.84
CA LEU A 125 -6.70 6.80 -16.13
C LEU A 125 -7.29 7.88 -17.04
N SER A 126 -8.03 8.83 -16.46
CA SER A 126 -8.75 9.89 -17.19
C SER A 126 -7.85 10.72 -18.12
N ASP A 127 -6.57 10.91 -17.76
CA ASP A 127 -5.60 11.64 -18.59
C ASP A 127 -5.08 10.81 -19.78
N LEU A 128 -5.37 9.50 -19.82
CA LEU A 128 -4.74 8.53 -20.73
C LEU A 128 -5.70 7.93 -21.74
N VAL A 129 -7.02 7.99 -21.47
CA VAL A 129 -8.04 7.28 -22.20
C VAL A 129 -9.23 8.18 -22.54
N LYS A 130 -10.08 7.73 -23.45
CA LYS A 130 -11.29 8.47 -23.86
C LYS A 130 -12.28 8.58 -22.73
N ASP A 131 -12.70 7.47 -22.14
CA ASP A 131 -13.69 7.40 -21.08
C ASP A 131 -13.31 6.39 -20.00
N VAL A 132 -13.52 6.75 -18.74
CA VAL A 132 -13.38 5.89 -17.57
C VAL A 132 -14.74 5.68 -16.93
N TYR A 133 -15.19 4.45 -16.83
CA TYR A 133 -16.36 4.02 -16.09
C TYR A 133 -15.90 3.39 -14.79
N THR A 134 -16.43 3.82 -13.64
CA THR A 134 -15.96 3.32 -12.35
C THR A 134 -17.11 2.99 -11.41
N ILE A 135 -17.03 1.84 -10.74
CA ILE A 135 -18.09 1.30 -9.89
C ILE A 135 -17.61 1.19 -8.45
N GLU A 136 -18.41 1.70 -7.52
CA GLU A 136 -18.17 1.58 -6.08
C GLU A 136 -19.38 0.97 -5.37
N ILE A 137 -19.16 -0.09 -4.59
CA ILE A 137 -20.24 -0.75 -3.84
C ILE A 137 -20.58 -0.01 -2.55
N VAL A 138 -19.61 0.71 -1.97
CA VAL A 138 -19.83 1.49 -0.74
C VAL A 138 -20.40 2.85 -1.11
N GLU A 139 -21.70 3.01 -0.94
CA GLU A 139 -22.44 4.21 -1.35
C GLU A 139 -21.80 5.52 -0.86
N GLY A 140 -21.39 5.57 0.43
CA GLY A 140 -20.75 6.76 1.00
C GLY A 140 -19.43 7.12 0.35
N LEU A 141 -18.62 6.12 -0.08
CA LEU A 141 -17.38 6.35 -0.85
C LEU A 141 -17.71 6.80 -2.26
N GLY A 142 -18.62 6.11 -2.95
CA GLY A 142 -19.01 6.44 -4.32
C GLY A 142 -19.50 7.88 -4.44
N LYS A 143 -20.37 8.34 -3.53
CA LYS A 143 -20.85 9.74 -3.48
C LYS A 143 -19.70 10.74 -3.25
N LYS A 144 -18.78 10.44 -2.33
CA LYS A 144 -17.60 11.29 -2.07
C LYS A 144 -16.66 11.34 -3.28
N ALA A 145 -16.39 10.21 -3.93
CA ALA A 145 -15.56 10.13 -5.12
C ALA A 145 -16.16 10.90 -6.29
N ALA A 146 -17.45 10.70 -6.59
CA ALA A 146 -18.16 11.42 -7.64
C ALA A 146 -18.09 12.95 -7.44
N THR A 147 -18.36 13.43 -6.22
CA THR A 147 -18.27 14.86 -5.88
C THR A 147 -16.84 15.40 -6.07
N ARG A 148 -15.84 14.63 -5.65
CA ARG A 148 -14.40 14.99 -5.78
C ARG A 148 -13.98 15.07 -7.25
N LEU A 149 -14.28 14.03 -8.04
CA LEU A 149 -13.94 13.95 -9.45
C LEU A 149 -14.59 15.11 -10.24
N LYS A 150 -15.86 15.42 -9.97
CA LYS A 150 -16.55 16.57 -10.54
C LYS A 150 -15.89 17.90 -10.16
N ARG A 151 -15.56 18.12 -8.87
CA ARG A 151 -14.85 19.31 -8.37
C ARG A 151 -13.48 19.49 -9.02
N LEU A 152 -12.75 18.40 -9.23
CA LEU A 152 -11.44 18.38 -9.86
C LEU A 152 -11.49 18.38 -11.40
N LYS A 153 -12.71 18.42 -11.98
CA LYS A 153 -12.98 18.54 -13.43
C LYS A 153 -12.56 17.34 -14.29
N TYR A 154 -12.57 16.14 -13.74
CA TYR A 154 -12.40 14.90 -14.50
C TYR A 154 -13.72 14.57 -15.24
N ARG A 155 -13.89 15.15 -16.45
CA ARG A 155 -15.20 15.16 -17.16
C ARG A 155 -15.52 13.85 -17.88
N ASN A 156 -14.50 13.06 -18.20
CA ASN A 156 -14.60 11.75 -18.86
C ASN A 156 -14.61 10.58 -17.86
N VAL A 157 -14.85 10.87 -16.56
CA VAL A 157 -15.02 9.84 -15.53
C VAL A 157 -16.49 9.71 -15.16
N HIS A 158 -17.06 8.55 -15.47
CA HIS A 158 -18.45 8.19 -15.21
C HIS A 158 -18.51 7.29 -13.97
N THR A 159 -19.26 7.69 -12.94
CA THR A 159 -19.31 6.97 -11.66
C THR A 159 -20.65 6.28 -11.46
N ARG A 160 -20.63 5.03 -10.93
CA ARG A 160 -21.82 4.25 -10.57
C ARG A 160 -21.66 3.70 -9.16
N ILE A 161 -22.77 3.72 -8.39
CA ILE A 161 -22.88 3.00 -7.13
C ILE A 161 -23.51 1.65 -7.43
N GLY A 162 -22.83 0.55 -7.08
CA GLY A 162 -23.33 -0.79 -7.35
C GLY A 162 -22.30 -1.90 -7.09
N ASP A 163 -22.72 -3.14 -7.26
CA ASP A 163 -21.84 -4.31 -7.12
C ASP A 163 -20.96 -4.47 -8.36
N GLY A 164 -19.65 -4.21 -8.19
CA GLY A 164 -18.66 -4.33 -9.25
C GLY A 164 -18.49 -5.75 -9.83
N TYR A 165 -18.96 -6.79 -9.12
CA TYR A 165 -19.02 -8.16 -9.64
C TYR A 165 -19.81 -8.24 -10.95
N LEU A 166 -20.85 -7.40 -11.08
CA LEU A 166 -21.74 -7.38 -12.26
C LEU A 166 -21.18 -6.57 -13.42
N GLY A 167 -20.14 -5.76 -13.20
CA GLY A 167 -19.66 -4.79 -14.19
C GLY A 167 -20.69 -3.71 -14.50
N TRP A 168 -20.65 -3.20 -15.76
CA TRP A 168 -21.53 -2.17 -16.26
C TRP A 168 -22.06 -2.55 -17.67
N PRO A 169 -23.02 -3.46 -17.75
CA PRO A 169 -23.50 -4.03 -19.02
C PRO A 169 -23.98 -2.99 -20.04
N GLU A 170 -24.64 -1.90 -19.55
CA GLU A 170 -25.22 -0.86 -20.39
C GLU A 170 -24.15 -0.07 -21.15
N GLU A 171 -22.92 -0.10 -20.66
CA GLU A 171 -21.78 0.59 -21.24
C GLU A 171 -20.77 -0.35 -21.94
N ALA A 172 -21.01 -1.65 -21.89
CA ALA A 172 -20.13 -2.62 -22.56
C ALA A 172 -20.20 -2.49 -24.11
N PRO A 173 -19.17 -2.94 -24.86
CA PRO A 173 -17.93 -3.55 -24.37
C PRO A 173 -16.87 -2.54 -23.95
N PHE A 174 -15.91 -2.99 -23.10
CA PHE A 174 -14.76 -2.21 -22.64
C PHE A 174 -13.47 -2.70 -23.29
N ASP A 175 -12.61 -1.76 -23.70
CA ASP A 175 -11.27 -2.09 -24.21
C ASP A 175 -10.35 -2.58 -23.11
N LYS A 176 -10.47 -2.02 -21.90
CA LYS A 176 -9.70 -2.40 -20.73
C LYS A 176 -10.60 -2.50 -19.49
N ILE A 177 -10.30 -3.48 -18.64
CA ILE A 177 -10.92 -3.58 -17.31
C ILE A 177 -9.82 -3.64 -16.26
N ILE A 178 -9.91 -2.78 -15.23
CA ILE A 178 -8.98 -2.74 -14.11
C ILE A 178 -9.74 -2.96 -12.81
N VAL A 179 -9.30 -3.95 -12.02
CA VAL A 179 -9.98 -4.31 -10.77
C VAL A 179 -9.09 -3.95 -9.59
N THR A 180 -9.54 -3.04 -8.73
CA THR A 180 -8.81 -2.51 -7.58
C THR A 180 -9.25 -3.11 -6.25
N CYS A 181 -9.86 -4.28 -6.30
CA CYS A 181 -10.24 -5.13 -5.17
C CYS A 181 -10.07 -6.60 -5.57
N SER A 182 -9.94 -7.50 -4.60
CA SER A 182 -9.57 -8.89 -4.89
C SER A 182 -10.74 -9.86 -4.75
N PRO A 183 -11.25 -10.42 -5.85
CA PRO A 183 -12.06 -11.63 -5.82
C PRO A 183 -11.17 -12.88 -5.72
N GLU A 184 -11.78 -14.03 -5.42
CA GLU A 184 -11.06 -15.32 -5.48
C GLU A 184 -10.89 -15.82 -6.91
N LYS A 185 -11.90 -15.62 -7.76
CA LYS A 185 -11.95 -16.01 -9.17
C LYS A 185 -12.39 -14.82 -10.02
N VAL A 186 -12.07 -14.84 -11.30
CA VAL A 186 -12.52 -13.78 -12.25
C VAL A 186 -14.05 -13.81 -12.36
N PRO A 187 -14.76 -12.68 -12.10
CA PRO A 187 -16.19 -12.62 -12.31
C PRO A 187 -16.56 -12.79 -13.80
N GLN A 188 -17.44 -13.75 -14.11
CA GLN A 188 -17.86 -13.99 -15.50
C GLN A 188 -18.43 -12.73 -16.19
N PRO A 189 -19.24 -11.89 -15.53
CA PRO A 189 -19.76 -10.67 -16.16
C PRO A 189 -18.66 -9.71 -16.67
N LEU A 190 -17.48 -9.69 -16.04
CA LEU A 190 -16.37 -8.85 -16.50
C LEU A 190 -15.72 -9.42 -17.77
N ILE A 191 -15.68 -10.76 -17.89
CA ILE A 191 -15.20 -11.44 -19.11
C ILE A 191 -16.13 -11.17 -20.28
N ASP A 192 -17.44 -11.24 -20.03
CA ASP A 192 -18.48 -11.03 -21.07
C ASP A 192 -18.45 -9.60 -21.60
N GLN A 193 -18.17 -8.61 -20.70
CA GLN A 193 -18.09 -7.20 -21.04
C GLN A 193 -16.73 -6.74 -21.60
N LEU A 194 -15.73 -7.61 -21.59
CA LEU A 194 -14.43 -7.32 -22.19
C LEU A 194 -14.49 -7.50 -23.71
N LYS A 195 -14.02 -6.50 -24.43
CA LYS A 195 -13.91 -6.52 -25.91
C LYS A 195 -12.96 -7.60 -26.38
N GLU A 196 -13.14 -8.12 -27.57
CA GLU A 196 -12.14 -8.97 -28.25
C GLU A 196 -10.83 -8.17 -28.42
N GLY A 197 -9.68 -8.76 -28.10
CA GLY A 197 -8.39 -8.09 -27.98
C GLY A 197 -8.19 -7.27 -26.71
N GLY A 198 -9.24 -7.07 -25.93
CA GLY A 198 -9.21 -6.28 -24.70
C GLY A 198 -8.41 -6.94 -23.57
N MET A 199 -8.02 -6.13 -22.57
CA MET A 199 -7.22 -6.58 -21.43
C MET A 199 -7.97 -6.39 -20.10
N LEU A 200 -7.87 -7.39 -19.22
CA LEU A 200 -8.37 -7.34 -17.83
C LEU A 200 -7.21 -7.54 -16.88
N LEU A 201 -6.95 -6.55 -16.01
CA LEU A 201 -5.99 -6.65 -14.91
C LEU A 201 -6.74 -6.78 -13.58
N ILE A 202 -6.45 -7.85 -12.85
CA ILE A 202 -7.18 -8.19 -11.63
C ILE A 202 -6.27 -8.90 -10.62
N PRO A 203 -6.31 -8.53 -9.31
CA PRO A 203 -5.68 -9.31 -8.25
C PRO A 203 -6.57 -10.50 -7.87
N LEU A 204 -6.08 -11.72 -8.06
CA LEU A 204 -6.81 -12.96 -7.74
C LEU A 204 -6.15 -13.72 -6.60
N GLY A 205 -6.94 -14.43 -5.84
CA GLY A 205 -6.48 -15.38 -4.83
C GLY A 205 -7.21 -15.31 -3.49
N GLU A 206 -6.64 -15.98 -2.50
CA GLU A 206 -7.12 -15.96 -1.13
C GLU A 206 -7.05 -14.55 -0.53
N ARG A 207 -7.73 -14.34 0.60
CA ARG A 207 -7.87 -13.01 1.21
C ARG A 207 -6.56 -12.28 1.47
N TYR A 208 -5.48 -13.00 1.80
CA TYR A 208 -4.16 -12.43 2.10
C TYR A 208 -3.06 -12.91 1.15
N GLN A 209 -3.42 -13.71 0.15
CA GLN A 209 -2.48 -14.31 -0.81
C GLN A 209 -3.00 -14.07 -2.22
N GLN A 210 -2.64 -12.92 -2.76
CA GLN A 210 -3.14 -12.46 -4.05
C GLN A 210 -1.99 -12.21 -5.02
N VAL A 211 -2.25 -12.48 -6.28
CA VAL A 211 -1.32 -12.22 -7.39
C VAL A 211 -2.08 -11.45 -8.45
N PHE A 212 -1.45 -10.44 -9.03
CA PHE A 212 -2.00 -9.82 -10.22
C PHE A 212 -1.99 -10.80 -11.40
N HIS A 213 -3.11 -10.84 -12.10
CA HIS A 213 -3.27 -11.55 -13.34
C HIS A 213 -3.69 -10.56 -14.43
N LEU A 214 -2.93 -10.57 -15.54
CA LEU A 214 -3.32 -9.91 -16.76
C LEU A 214 -3.94 -10.94 -17.68
N PHE A 215 -5.16 -10.69 -18.10
CA PHE A 215 -5.85 -11.48 -19.10
C PHE A 215 -6.01 -10.66 -20.38
N GLN A 216 -5.82 -11.32 -21.52
CA GLN A 216 -6.18 -10.79 -22.83
C GLN A 216 -7.23 -11.69 -23.45
N LYS A 217 -8.28 -11.12 -24.02
CA LYS A 217 -9.35 -11.87 -24.70
C LYS A 217 -8.97 -12.09 -26.13
N GLU A 218 -8.79 -13.36 -26.52
CA GLU A 218 -8.41 -13.77 -27.87
C GLU A 218 -9.29 -14.93 -28.32
N GLY A 219 -10.07 -14.77 -29.40
CA GLY A 219 -11.01 -15.78 -29.91
C GLY A 219 -12.04 -16.22 -28.88
N GLY A 220 -12.54 -15.28 -28.09
CA GLY A 220 -13.51 -15.52 -27.01
C GLY A 220 -12.94 -16.19 -25.75
N LYS A 221 -11.63 -16.49 -25.71
CA LYS A 221 -10.95 -17.09 -24.57
C LYS A 221 -10.02 -16.09 -23.88
N LEU A 222 -9.75 -16.32 -22.59
CA LEU A 222 -8.79 -15.51 -21.83
C LEU A 222 -7.41 -16.16 -21.86
N LYS A 223 -6.42 -15.46 -22.40
CA LYS A 223 -5.01 -15.78 -22.26
C LYS A 223 -4.48 -15.09 -21.01
N GLN A 224 -3.92 -15.87 -20.09
CA GLN A 224 -3.50 -15.41 -18.77
C GLN A 224 -1.99 -15.22 -18.69
N LYS A 225 -1.57 -14.12 -18.03
CA LYS A 225 -0.20 -13.90 -17.56
C LYS A 225 -0.24 -13.62 -16.06
N ARG A 226 0.47 -14.44 -15.25
CA ARG A 226 0.68 -14.19 -13.82
C ARG A 226 1.74 -13.10 -13.66
N LEU A 227 1.52 -12.19 -12.72
CA LEU A 227 2.39 -11.04 -12.44
C LEU A 227 2.83 -11.05 -10.96
N ILE A 228 3.15 -9.89 -10.40
CA ILE A 228 3.65 -9.76 -9.03
C ILE A 228 2.59 -10.08 -7.98
N SER A 229 3.05 -10.57 -6.83
CA SER A 229 2.21 -10.72 -5.62
C SER A 229 1.74 -9.36 -5.10
N THR A 230 0.51 -9.29 -4.61
CA THR A 230 -0.12 -8.06 -4.16
C THR A 230 -1.07 -8.29 -2.99
N LEU A 231 -1.53 -7.22 -2.35
CA LEU A 231 -2.50 -7.28 -1.27
C LEU A 231 -3.55 -6.18 -1.44
N PHE A 232 -4.74 -6.58 -1.86
CA PHE A 232 -5.90 -5.71 -2.00
C PHE A 232 -6.98 -6.03 -0.98
N VAL A 233 -7.85 -5.05 -0.74
CA VAL A 233 -9.11 -5.28 -0.03
C VAL A 233 -9.96 -6.28 -0.82
N PRO A 234 -10.75 -7.14 -0.15
CA PRO A 234 -11.61 -8.09 -0.87
C PRO A 234 -12.66 -7.36 -1.73
N MET A 235 -13.00 -7.96 -2.87
CA MET A 235 -14.17 -7.57 -3.64
C MET A 235 -15.42 -7.97 -2.86
N THR A 236 -16.05 -7.00 -2.19
CA THR A 236 -17.27 -7.21 -1.40
C THR A 236 -18.51 -7.42 -2.29
N GLY A 237 -19.66 -7.73 -1.69
CA GLY A 237 -20.87 -8.10 -2.45
C GLY A 237 -20.84 -9.57 -2.88
N ARG A 238 -21.41 -9.87 -4.03
CA ARG A 238 -21.56 -11.25 -4.56
C ARG A 238 -20.24 -12.02 -4.64
N SER A 239 -19.13 -11.34 -4.86
CA SER A 239 -17.81 -11.98 -4.91
C SER A 239 -17.39 -12.56 -3.56
N GLU A 240 -17.58 -11.80 -2.47
CA GLU A 240 -17.22 -12.26 -1.12
C GLU A 240 -18.18 -13.34 -0.62
N GLU A 241 -19.45 -13.28 -1.00
CA GLU A 241 -20.44 -14.33 -0.70
C GLU A 241 -20.06 -15.69 -1.33
N LYS A 242 -19.45 -15.65 -2.53
CA LYS A 242 -19.00 -16.84 -3.27
C LYS A 242 -17.59 -17.31 -2.89
N ARG A 243 -16.91 -16.62 -1.96
CA ARG A 243 -15.55 -16.99 -1.55
C ARG A 243 -15.54 -18.34 -0.85
N GLU A 244 -14.81 -19.29 -1.41
CA GLU A 244 -14.69 -20.68 -0.93
C GLU A 244 -13.58 -20.80 0.11
N ILE A 245 -12.42 -20.19 -0.13
CA ILE A 245 -11.24 -20.28 0.75
C ILE A 245 -11.25 -19.11 1.73
N LYS A 246 -11.43 -19.44 3.01
CA LYS A 246 -11.37 -18.48 4.11
C LYS A 246 -10.18 -18.80 5.02
N PRO A 247 -9.31 -17.82 5.32
CA PRO A 247 -8.18 -18.06 6.21
C PRO A 247 -8.67 -18.40 7.61
N ASP A 248 -8.03 -19.40 8.24
CA ASP A 248 -8.33 -19.77 9.62
C ASP A 248 -7.63 -18.82 10.61
N PRO A 249 -8.37 -17.97 11.34
CA PRO A 249 -7.75 -17.01 12.26
C PRO A 249 -7.17 -17.66 13.53
N LEU A 250 -7.37 -18.97 13.74
CA LEU A 250 -6.81 -19.72 14.85
C LEU A 250 -5.48 -20.41 14.51
N LYS A 251 -5.13 -20.43 13.21
CA LYS A 251 -3.89 -21.02 12.67
C LYS A 251 -3.12 -19.98 11.83
N PRO A 252 -2.67 -18.87 12.44
CA PRO A 252 -1.83 -17.92 11.70
C PRO A 252 -0.52 -18.59 11.29
N GLU A 253 -0.09 -18.37 10.04
CA GLU A 253 1.13 -18.93 9.49
C GLU A 253 1.86 -17.92 8.60
N ILE A 254 3.19 -18.02 8.56
CA ILE A 254 4.01 -17.39 7.52
C ILE A 254 4.16 -18.37 6.37
N ARG A 255 3.73 -17.96 5.19
CA ARG A 255 3.91 -18.72 3.95
C ARG A 255 5.20 -18.31 3.26
N ASN A 256 5.91 -19.29 2.73
CA ASN A 256 7.20 -19.06 2.06
C ASN A 256 8.19 -18.24 2.92
N GLY A 257 8.33 -18.60 4.20
CA GLY A 257 9.25 -17.92 5.11
C GLY A 257 10.72 -18.32 4.92
N GLY A 258 11.00 -19.42 4.20
CA GLY A 258 12.32 -19.82 3.72
C GLY A 258 12.62 -19.30 2.31
N PHE A 259 11.69 -18.53 1.68
CA PHE A 259 11.85 -17.84 0.39
C PHE A 259 12.20 -18.74 -0.81
N GLU A 260 11.89 -20.04 -0.73
CA GLU A 260 12.20 -21.05 -1.76
C GLU A 260 11.23 -21.00 -2.97
N LEU A 261 10.09 -20.32 -2.84
CA LEU A 261 9.06 -20.30 -3.88
C LEU A 261 9.13 -18.99 -4.69
N ASP A 262 9.40 -19.15 -5.99
CA ASP A 262 9.33 -18.12 -7.06
C ASP A 262 8.80 -18.82 -8.32
N ALA A 263 7.49 -19.09 -8.36
CA ALA A 263 6.87 -19.96 -9.37
C ALA A 263 6.84 -19.34 -10.78
N ASN A 264 6.95 -18.03 -10.91
CA ASN A 264 6.96 -17.32 -12.18
C ASN A 264 8.37 -16.84 -12.61
N ALA A 265 9.39 -17.17 -11.83
CA ALA A 265 10.80 -16.81 -12.04
C ALA A 265 11.04 -15.29 -12.22
N ASP A 266 10.29 -14.47 -11.48
CA ASP A 266 10.42 -13.00 -11.52
C ASP A 266 11.42 -12.47 -10.48
N LYS A 267 12.11 -13.36 -9.76
CA LYS A 267 13.05 -13.10 -8.67
C LYS A 267 12.40 -12.40 -7.46
N LYS A 268 11.11 -12.60 -7.28
CA LYS A 268 10.34 -12.14 -6.12
C LYS A 268 9.82 -13.35 -5.34
N ALA A 269 9.89 -13.27 -4.03
CA ALA A 269 9.38 -14.36 -3.19
C ALA A 269 7.85 -14.44 -3.29
N ASP A 270 7.32 -15.60 -3.72
CA ASP A 270 5.88 -15.84 -3.72
C ASP A 270 5.30 -15.69 -2.32
N ASN A 271 4.03 -15.28 -2.22
CA ASN A 271 3.30 -15.00 -0.98
C ASN A 271 3.75 -13.74 -0.20
N TRP A 272 4.76 -13.03 -0.68
CA TRP A 272 5.17 -11.76 -0.12
C TRP A 272 4.82 -10.59 -1.05
N HIS A 273 4.31 -9.51 -0.49
CA HIS A 273 3.80 -8.36 -1.21
C HIS A 273 4.70 -7.14 -1.03
N TYR A 274 4.54 -6.13 -1.87
CA TYR A 274 5.26 -4.86 -1.76
C TYR A 274 6.78 -5.02 -1.65
N GLN A 275 7.32 -5.97 -2.40
CA GLN A 275 8.75 -6.24 -2.43
C GLN A 275 9.50 -5.07 -3.07
N ARG A 276 10.30 -4.36 -2.26
CA ARG A 276 11.07 -3.18 -2.65
C ARG A 276 12.52 -3.35 -2.26
N ASN A 277 13.43 -3.09 -3.20
CA ASN A 277 14.88 -3.21 -2.97
C ASN A 277 15.24 -4.48 -2.21
N VAL A 278 14.72 -5.60 -2.71
CA VAL A 278 14.91 -6.94 -2.18
C VAL A 278 15.11 -7.92 -3.33
N THR A 279 16.02 -8.88 -3.13
CA THR A 279 16.38 -9.90 -4.11
C THR A 279 16.42 -11.27 -3.45
N ILE A 280 15.90 -12.30 -4.13
CA ILE A 280 16.14 -13.69 -3.77
C ILE A 280 17.58 -14.06 -4.17
N VAL A 281 18.35 -14.58 -3.22
CA VAL A 281 19.70 -15.07 -3.43
C VAL A 281 19.71 -16.59 -3.25
N ASN A 282 20.03 -17.33 -4.32
CA ASN A 282 19.94 -18.79 -4.38
C ASN A 282 21.29 -19.46 -4.08
N ARG A 283 22.01 -19.00 -3.07
CA ARG A 283 23.29 -19.58 -2.61
C ARG A 283 23.63 -19.09 -1.21
N GLY A 284 24.14 -19.99 -0.39
CA GLY A 284 24.65 -19.62 0.94
C GLY A 284 23.55 -19.29 1.96
N ALA A 285 22.35 -19.81 1.76
CA ALA A 285 21.27 -19.75 2.74
C ALA A 285 21.63 -20.58 3.97
N PRO A 286 21.26 -20.17 5.18
CA PRO A 286 21.39 -21.00 6.40
C PRO A 286 20.55 -22.25 6.36
N GLU A 287 19.37 -22.23 5.70
CA GLU A 287 18.45 -23.34 5.55
C GLU A 287 17.93 -23.37 4.11
N GLY A 288 17.86 -24.54 3.49
CA GLY A 288 17.44 -24.66 2.08
C GLY A 288 18.46 -24.11 1.09
N VAL A 289 17.98 -23.40 0.06
CA VAL A 289 18.81 -22.87 -1.03
C VAL A 289 18.78 -21.35 -1.07
N SER A 290 17.67 -20.74 -0.67
CA SER A 290 17.34 -19.34 -0.92
C SER A 290 17.22 -18.53 0.36
N TYR A 291 17.62 -17.26 0.30
CA TYR A 291 17.32 -16.25 1.32
C TYR A 291 16.96 -14.93 0.66
N LEU A 292 16.39 -13.98 1.42
CA LEU A 292 16.18 -12.62 0.94
C LEU A 292 17.31 -11.70 1.38
N GLU A 293 17.78 -10.89 0.42
CA GLU A 293 18.71 -9.80 0.65
C GLU A 293 18.02 -8.46 0.37
N PHE A 294 17.99 -7.61 1.38
CA PHE A 294 17.48 -6.25 1.36
C PHE A 294 18.66 -5.29 1.28
N GLU A 295 18.63 -4.35 0.35
CA GLU A 295 19.68 -3.36 0.21
C GLU A 295 19.10 -1.94 0.10
N ASN A 296 19.65 -1.01 0.84
CA ASN A 296 19.28 0.40 0.77
C ASN A 296 20.44 1.29 1.23
N HIS A 297 20.83 2.22 0.36
CA HIS A 297 21.92 3.18 0.64
C HIS A 297 21.41 4.59 0.98
N SER A 298 20.10 4.84 0.83
CA SER A 298 19.51 6.17 1.03
C SER A 298 18.58 6.17 2.25
N PRO A 299 18.86 6.93 3.33
CA PRO A 299 17.98 7.02 4.47
C PRO A 299 16.54 7.35 4.07
N GLY A 300 15.57 6.58 4.58
CA GLY A 300 14.16 6.68 4.21
C GLY A 300 13.79 5.97 2.90
N GLY A 301 14.74 5.33 2.21
CA GLY A 301 14.49 4.45 1.06
C GLY A 301 13.70 3.22 1.46
N MET A 302 12.75 2.79 0.63
CA MET A 302 11.98 1.59 0.92
C MET A 302 12.79 0.34 0.55
N SER A 303 12.96 -0.56 1.50
CA SER A 303 13.55 -1.89 1.31
C SER A 303 12.86 -2.82 2.30
N GLN A 304 11.82 -3.51 1.80
CA GLN A 304 10.90 -4.29 2.64
C GLN A 304 10.02 -5.23 1.84
N ILE A 305 9.42 -6.19 2.56
CA ILE A 305 8.34 -7.06 2.09
C ILE A 305 7.22 -7.09 3.10
N LEU A 306 6.00 -7.42 2.66
CA LEU A 306 4.82 -7.54 3.52
C LEU A 306 4.13 -8.88 3.35
N GLN A 307 3.58 -9.42 4.44
CA GLN A 307 2.62 -10.53 4.38
C GLN A 307 1.49 -10.29 5.37
N GLY A 308 0.23 -10.37 4.90
CA GLY A 308 -0.97 -10.29 5.72
C GLY A 308 -1.47 -11.66 6.15
N MET A 309 -2.20 -11.72 7.28
CA MET A 309 -2.89 -12.92 7.74
C MET A 309 -4.08 -12.61 8.63
N ALA A 310 -5.04 -13.54 8.67
CA ALA A 310 -6.09 -13.52 9.68
C ALA A 310 -5.53 -13.97 11.04
N ILE A 311 -5.98 -13.34 12.12
CA ILE A 311 -5.66 -13.78 13.47
C ILE A 311 -6.76 -13.36 14.45
N ASP A 312 -7.26 -14.28 15.25
CA ASP A 312 -8.19 -13.96 16.34
C ASP A 312 -7.41 -13.71 17.65
N GLY A 313 -7.09 -12.46 17.96
CA GLY A 313 -6.38 -12.08 19.16
C GLY A 313 -7.11 -12.43 20.47
N SER A 314 -8.43 -12.75 20.43
CA SER A 314 -9.15 -13.25 21.59
C SER A 314 -8.78 -14.68 21.95
N LYS A 315 -8.28 -15.47 20.99
CA LYS A 315 -7.92 -16.88 21.09
C LYS A 315 -6.42 -17.15 20.92
N VAL A 316 -5.75 -16.36 20.08
CA VAL A 316 -4.31 -16.41 19.87
C VAL A 316 -3.68 -15.23 20.60
N ARG A 317 -3.24 -15.46 21.84
CA ARG A 317 -2.74 -14.42 22.74
C ARG A 317 -1.29 -14.03 22.50
N SER A 318 -0.50 -14.95 21.99
CA SER A 318 0.91 -14.72 21.70
C SER A 318 1.41 -15.61 20.57
N LEU A 319 2.41 -15.11 19.84
CA LEU A 319 3.16 -15.85 18.85
C LEU A 319 4.65 -15.82 19.20
N LYS A 320 5.33 -16.96 19.02
CA LYS A 320 6.78 -17.03 18.96
C LYS A 320 7.18 -16.80 17.52
N MET A 321 7.95 -15.77 17.23
CA MET A 321 8.61 -15.52 15.94
C MET A 321 10.04 -16.03 16.02
N SER A 322 10.54 -16.66 14.96
CA SER A 322 11.94 -17.04 14.80
C SER A 322 12.37 -16.91 13.35
N LEU A 323 13.61 -16.53 13.13
CA LEU A 323 14.24 -16.45 11.81
C LEU A 323 15.75 -16.54 11.92
N GLN A 324 16.41 -16.84 10.80
CA GLN A 324 17.84 -16.61 10.58
C GLN A 324 18.02 -15.19 10.03
N VAL A 325 18.97 -14.44 10.57
CA VAL A 325 19.25 -13.06 10.16
C VAL A 325 20.75 -12.78 10.14
N SER A 326 21.20 -12.05 9.11
CA SER A 326 22.53 -11.48 8.99
C SER A 326 22.43 -10.05 8.49
N TYR A 327 23.31 -9.16 8.92
CA TYR A 327 23.28 -7.77 8.49
C TYR A 327 24.67 -7.16 8.44
N LEU A 328 24.85 -6.22 7.49
CA LEU A 328 26.13 -5.55 7.24
C LEU A 328 25.91 -4.04 7.10
N ASN A 329 26.61 -3.27 7.95
CA ASN A 329 26.58 -1.80 7.96
C ASN A 329 25.15 -1.23 7.99
N THR A 330 24.26 -1.91 8.69
CA THR A 330 22.88 -1.44 8.82
C THR A 330 22.78 -0.27 9.78
N GLY A 331 21.93 0.69 9.42
CA GLY A 331 21.73 1.92 10.17
C GLY A 331 20.26 2.36 10.20
N GLN A 332 19.97 3.31 11.10
CA GLN A 332 18.65 3.96 11.16
C GLN A 332 18.44 4.84 9.92
N GLY A 333 17.21 4.96 9.45
CA GLY A 333 16.82 5.86 8.38
C GLY A 333 16.67 7.33 8.81
N ALA A 334 16.00 8.11 7.97
CA ALA A 334 15.79 9.55 8.19
C ALA A 334 14.92 9.84 9.44
N MET A 335 14.02 8.91 9.81
CA MET A 335 13.12 9.06 10.95
C MET A 335 13.43 8.04 12.05
N PRO A 336 13.18 8.36 13.34
CA PRO A 336 13.51 7.45 14.46
C PRO A 336 12.86 6.07 14.41
N TYR A 337 11.72 5.94 13.73
CA TYR A 337 11.00 4.68 13.58
C TYR A 337 11.49 3.84 12.38
N GLN A 338 12.31 4.41 11.50
CA GLN A 338 12.86 3.72 10.33
C GLN A 338 14.10 2.90 10.74
N LYS A 339 13.86 1.64 11.13
CA LYS A 339 14.91 0.74 11.63
C LYS A 339 14.77 -0.65 11.00
N PRO A 340 15.92 -1.29 10.67
CA PRO A 340 15.93 -2.69 10.20
C PRO A 340 15.28 -3.63 11.22
N GLY A 341 14.35 -4.46 10.77
CA GLY A 341 13.65 -5.38 11.65
C GLY A 341 12.35 -5.93 11.07
N ILE A 342 11.61 -6.66 11.91
CA ILE A 342 10.24 -7.08 11.63
C ILE A 342 9.30 -6.21 12.44
N ILE A 343 8.34 -5.59 11.76
CA ILE A 343 7.23 -4.87 12.38
C ILE A 343 5.96 -5.70 12.15
N VAL A 344 5.23 -6.01 13.21
CA VAL A 344 3.92 -6.68 13.10
C VAL A 344 2.86 -5.66 13.46
N HIS A 345 2.06 -5.26 12.49
CA HIS A 345 0.95 -4.33 12.67
C HIS A 345 -0.32 -5.11 12.98
N PHE A 346 -1.06 -4.70 14.01
CA PHE A 346 -2.31 -5.33 14.42
C PHE A 346 -3.51 -4.46 14.04
N TYR A 347 -4.53 -5.07 13.46
CA TYR A 347 -5.75 -4.39 13.03
C TYR A 347 -6.99 -5.04 13.64
N ASP A 348 -7.95 -4.20 14.05
CA ASP A 348 -9.24 -4.63 14.57
C ASP A 348 -10.23 -5.01 13.43
N ARG A 349 -11.45 -5.34 13.84
CA ARG A 349 -12.54 -5.73 12.90
C ARG A 349 -12.88 -4.65 11.87
N ILE A 350 -12.59 -3.39 12.15
CA ILE A 350 -12.83 -2.27 11.22
C ILE A 350 -11.55 -1.76 10.56
N ARG A 351 -10.48 -2.57 10.59
CA ARG A 351 -9.15 -2.29 10.03
C ARG A 351 -8.48 -1.03 10.59
N ARG A 352 -8.77 -0.66 11.86
CA ARG A 352 -7.95 0.33 12.55
C ARG A 352 -6.69 -0.34 13.07
N ASN A 353 -5.56 0.32 12.91
CA ASN A 353 -4.33 -0.08 13.58
C ASN A 353 -4.52 0.10 15.09
N ILE A 354 -4.37 -0.99 15.86
CA ILE A 354 -4.57 -1.04 17.32
C ILE A 354 -3.28 -1.32 18.07
N GLY A 355 -2.15 -1.31 17.37
CA GLY A 355 -0.83 -1.50 17.95
C GLY A 355 0.12 -2.22 17.02
N GLN A 356 1.35 -2.37 17.48
CA GLN A 356 2.40 -3.08 16.76
C GLN A 356 3.33 -3.82 17.71
N ALA A 357 3.97 -4.88 17.20
CA ALA A 357 5.12 -5.52 17.82
C ALA A 357 6.35 -5.38 16.91
N TYR A 358 7.53 -5.49 17.49
CA TYR A 358 8.77 -5.28 16.76
C TYR A 358 9.83 -6.32 17.15
N LEU A 359 10.55 -6.88 16.19
CA LEU A 359 11.75 -7.70 16.37
C LEU A 359 12.93 -7.01 15.69
N GLY A 360 13.98 -6.77 16.41
CA GLY A 360 15.13 -5.92 16.08
C GLY A 360 15.31 -4.83 17.16
N PRO A 361 15.96 -3.66 16.88
CA PRO A 361 16.59 -3.28 15.60
C PRO A 361 17.89 -4.03 15.34
N TRP A 362 18.14 -4.36 14.10
CA TRP A 362 19.39 -4.96 13.66
C TRP A 362 20.31 -3.85 13.12
N ILE A 363 21.13 -3.28 13.98
CA ILE A 363 22.01 -2.14 13.68
C ILE A 363 23.49 -2.58 13.74
N GLY A 364 24.29 -2.13 12.79
CA GLY A 364 25.71 -2.46 12.66
C GLY A 364 25.95 -3.64 11.72
N SER A 365 26.77 -4.61 12.14
CA SER A 365 27.09 -5.78 11.33
C SER A 365 27.12 -7.03 12.21
N ARG A 366 26.54 -8.11 11.73
CA ARG A 366 26.55 -9.41 12.37
C ARG A 366 26.32 -10.53 11.36
N ASP A 367 27.07 -11.60 11.46
CA ASP A 367 26.90 -12.80 10.65
C ASP A 367 25.60 -13.54 10.99
N TRP A 368 25.26 -14.56 10.19
CA TRP A 368 24.07 -15.37 10.36
C TRP A 368 23.90 -15.89 11.79
N HIS A 369 22.75 -15.60 12.36
CA HIS A 369 22.38 -16.08 13.70
C HIS A 369 20.87 -16.22 13.79
N ASN A 370 20.43 -17.03 14.73
CA ASN A 370 19.01 -17.20 15.03
C ASN A 370 18.52 -16.07 15.95
N GLU A 371 17.43 -15.45 15.55
CA GLU A 371 16.69 -14.51 16.38
C GLU A 371 15.32 -15.08 16.74
N THR A 372 14.90 -14.89 17.97
CA THR A 372 13.60 -15.36 18.47
C THR A 372 12.96 -14.31 19.37
N LYS A 373 11.68 -14.04 19.18
CA LYS A 373 10.89 -13.17 20.07
C LYS A 373 9.48 -13.67 20.24
N ILE A 374 8.98 -13.56 21.45
CA ILE A 374 7.56 -13.77 21.76
C ILE A 374 6.87 -12.41 21.70
N ILE A 375 5.82 -12.32 20.90
CA ILE A 375 4.99 -11.12 20.78
C ILE A 375 3.61 -11.38 21.35
N SER A 376 3.06 -10.38 22.06
CA SER A 376 1.68 -10.40 22.54
C SER A 376 0.73 -9.89 21.46
N ILE A 377 -0.40 -10.52 21.32
CA ILE A 377 -1.44 -10.16 20.35
C ILE A 377 -2.57 -9.43 21.09
N PRO A 378 -2.91 -8.19 20.74
CA PRO A 378 -4.05 -7.48 21.32
C PRO A 378 -5.36 -8.27 21.14
N PRO A 379 -6.23 -8.36 22.14
CA PRO A 379 -7.45 -9.19 22.07
C PRO A 379 -8.40 -8.84 20.92
N GLN A 380 -8.41 -7.56 20.53
CA GLN A 380 -9.27 -7.05 19.45
C GLN A 380 -8.72 -7.33 18.06
N THR A 381 -7.51 -7.87 17.95
CA THR A 381 -6.88 -8.17 16.64
C THR A 381 -7.71 -9.14 15.81
N ARG A 382 -7.91 -8.82 14.55
CA ARG A 382 -8.57 -9.68 13.55
C ARG A 382 -7.72 -9.88 12.30
N GLU A 383 -6.70 -9.02 12.13
CA GLU A 383 -5.76 -9.08 11.03
C GLU A 383 -4.38 -8.65 11.53
N ALA A 384 -3.33 -9.30 11.05
CA ALA A 384 -1.95 -8.87 11.25
C ALA A 384 -1.24 -8.71 9.91
N VAL A 385 -0.35 -7.72 9.82
CA VAL A 385 0.54 -7.53 8.67
C VAL A 385 1.97 -7.54 9.18
N PHE A 386 2.75 -8.48 8.68
CA PHE A 386 4.19 -8.59 8.92
C PHE A 386 4.92 -7.77 7.87
N GLN A 387 5.76 -6.85 8.30
CA GLN A 387 6.65 -6.03 7.49
C GLN A 387 8.09 -6.40 7.86
N VAL A 388 8.84 -6.92 6.91
CA VAL A 388 10.23 -7.37 7.10
C VAL A 388 11.15 -6.56 6.20
N GLY A 389 12.27 -6.09 6.72
CA GLY A 389 13.27 -5.40 5.91
C GLY A 389 14.04 -4.31 6.64
N LEU A 390 14.67 -3.43 5.86
CA LEU A 390 15.36 -2.24 6.36
C LEU A 390 14.40 -1.14 6.81
N ASN A 391 13.14 -1.15 6.36
CA ASN A 391 12.05 -0.27 6.81
C ASN A 391 12.42 1.23 6.77
N GLY A 392 13.16 1.66 5.75
CA GLY A 392 13.70 3.02 5.63
C GLY A 392 15.09 3.20 6.25
N GLY A 393 15.63 2.20 6.94
CA GLY A 393 17.03 2.12 7.36
C GLY A 393 17.96 1.89 6.17
N THR A 394 19.28 1.93 6.41
CA THR A 394 20.32 1.74 5.39
C THR A 394 21.12 0.46 5.64
N GLY A 395 21.92 0.04 4.66
CA GLY A 395 22.82 -1.12 4.72
C GLY A 395 22.28 -2.33 3.97
N ILE A 396 22.79 -3.50 4.32
CA ILE A 396 22.39 -4.79 3.76
C ILE A 396 21.83 -5.65 4.90
N LEU A 397 20.62 -6.16 4.72
CA LEU A 397 19.96 -7.09 5.64
C LEU A 397 19.65 -8.37 4.89
N LYS A 398 19.94 -9.51 5.50
CA LYS A 398 19.62 -10.84 4.98
C LYS A 398 18.71 -11.56 5.95
N THR A 399 17.68 -12.18 5.45
CA THR A 399 16.71 -12.94 6.28
C THR A 399 16.39 -14.28 5.64
N ASP A 400 16.24 -15.30 6.46
CA ASP A 400 15.84 -16.62 6.04
C ASP A 400 15.02 -17.32 7.14
N ASN A 401 14.26 -18.33 6.76
CA ASN A 401 13.54 -19.26 7.64
C ASN A 401 12.66 -18.56 8.69
N LEU A 402 11.91 -17.52 8.26
CA LEU A 402 10.94 -16.84 9.12
C LEU A 402 9.75 -17.74 9.43
N LYS A 403 9.54 -18.03 10.71
CA LYS A 403 8.45 -18.88 11.23
C LYS A 403 7.72 -18.18 12.35
N ILE A 404 6.44 -18.51 12.49
CA ILE A 404 5.63 -18.16 13.67
C ILE A 404 4.97 -19.40 14.25
N GLU A 405 4.89 -19.46 15.57
CA GLU A 405 4.26 -20.57 16.30
C GLU A 405 3.30 -19.97 17.34
N LYS A 406 2.07 -20.49 17.38
CA LYS A 406 1.13 -20.17 18.45
C LYS A 406 1.64 -20.72 19.77
N ARG A 407 1.72 -19.87 20.80
CA ARG A 407 1.96 -20.34 22.17
C ARG A 407 0.64 -20.65 22.86
N ARG A 408 0.65 -21.73 23.62
CA ARG A 408 -0.46 -22.17 24.47
C ARG A 408 -0.62 -21.27 25.69
#